data_4db5db6ec6888a26699d593eaf1b7d30
#
_entry.id   4db5db6ec6888a26699d593eaf1b7d30
#
_cell.length_a   1.000
_cell.length_b   1.000
_cell.length_c   1.000
_cell.angle_alpha   90.00
_cell.angle_beta   90.00
_cell.angle_gamma   90.00
#
_symmetry.space_group_name_H-M   'P 1'
#
loop_
_entity.id
_entity.type
_entity.pdbx_description
1 polymer ?
#
loop_
_entity_poly.entity_id
_entity_poly.type
_entity_poly.pdbx_seq_one_letter_code
_entity_poly.pdbx_strand_id
1 'polypeptide(L)'
;MYIINADDYGISEENNLAILDASKFGILNSTSVMVNTPFCNYDILQELLNNPNFRVGLHLNIFEFKTLRKILKPNSKLYDEHGEYHNSFGSVLKKSFNKEFLEELEEDYRLQIEEALKHFKPQHIDSHVHMHAIPNIFKIVCKLAKEYDIPYVRTQFEMPYFIPDLKMFSKTNLINLIKVCLLSSFTLANKKEIQKYGLNTNDYIVGVQYTSNMDTNTLYYGYRANSKNGRLTEALLHPTQNQQKKDNYKEYLSLLDEKLLLKLQKLLLR
;
A
#
# COMPACT_ATOMS: atom_id res chain seq x y z
N MET A 1 3.93 -12.62 -13.47
CA MET A 1 3.68 -12.76 -12.01
C MET A 1 2.83 -11.59 -11.56
N TYR A 2 1.85 -11.79 -10.69
CA TYR A 2 0.96 -10.72 -10.21
C TYR A 2 0.82 -10.75 -8.70
N ILE A 3 0.65 -9.57 -8.10
CA ILE A 3 0.32 -9.37 -6.69
C ILE A 3 -1.01 -8.62 -6.65
N ILE A 4 -1.97 -9.14 -5.89
CA ILE A 4 -3.20 -8.43 -5.55
C ILE A 4 -3.11 -8.17 -4.05
N ASN A 5 -2.80 -6.93 -3.69
CA ASN A 5 -2.58 -6.51 -2.31
C ASN A 5 -3.79 -5.77 -1.76
N ALA A 6 -4.24 -6.14 -0.59
CA ALA A 6 -5.12 -5.32 0.20
C ALA A 6 -4.30 -4.44 1.14
N ASP A 7 -4.37 -3.15 0.95
CA ASP A 7 -3.78 -2.16 1.84
C ASP A 7 -4.64 -2.01 3.11
N ASP A 8 -4.11 -1.37 4.13
CA ASP A 8 -4.83 -0.95 5.35
C ASP A 8 -5.35 -2.08 6.24
N TYR A 9 -4.72 -3.28 6.29
CA TYR A 9 -5.02 -4.22 7.37
C TYR A 9 -4.75 -3.55 8.72
N GLY A 10 -5.73 -3.60 9.62
CA GLY A 10 -5.65 -2.93 10.92
C GLY A 10 -6.31 -1.55 10.97
N ILE A 11 -6.84 -1.01 9.87
CA ILE A 11 -7.56 0.28 9.89
C ILE A 11 -8.95 0.16 10.53
N SER A 12 -9.59 -1.00 10.42
CA SER A 12 -10.85 -1.35 11.11
C SER A 12 -11.06 -2.87 11.12
N GLU A 13 -11.95 -3.35 11.98
CA GLU A 13 -12.29 -4.78 12.04
C GLU A 13 -12.92 -5.28 10.74
N GLU A 14 -13.80 -4.48 10.11
CA GLU A 14 -14.46 -4.85 8.86
C GLU A 14 -13.48 -4.96 7.69
N ASN A 15 -12.38 -4.19 7.71
CA ASN A 15 -11.30 -4.33 6.74
C ASN A 15 -10.53 -5.64 6.97
N ASN A 16 -10.19 -5.96 8.22
CA ASN A 16 -9.49 -7.20 8.57
C ASN A 16 -10.29 -8.43 8.12
N LEU A 17 -11.60 -8.45 8.39
CA LEU A 17 -12.49 -9.54 7.98
C LEU A 17 -12.64 -9.63 6.45
N ALA A 18 -12.75 -8.51 5.75
CA ALA A 18 -12.80 -8.49 4.30
C ALA A 18 -11.53 -9.06 3.66
N ILE A 19 -10.36 -8.73 4.24
CA ILE A 19 -9.07 -9.25 3.80
C ILE A 19 -8.97 -10.76 4.04
N LEU A 20 -9.37 -11.23 5.22
CA LEU A 20 -9.40 -12.65 5.53
C LEU A 20 -10.30 -13.43 4.56
N ASP A 21 -11.52 -12.96 4.33
CA ASP A 21 -12.46 -13.60 3.41
C ASP A 21 -11.91 -13.64 1.98
N ALA A 22 -11.40 -12.50 1.49
CA ALA A 22 -10.84 -12.40 0.15
C ALA A 22 -9.57 -13.26 -0.04
N SER A 23 -8.83 -13.54 1.03
CA SER A 23 -7.69 -14.46 1.01
C SER A 23 -8.10 -15.92 0.96
N LYS A 24 -9.25 -16.28 1.58
CA LYS A 24 -9.75 -17.66 1.65
C LYS A 24 -10.62 -18.05 0.44
N PHE A 25 -11.46 -17.14 0.00
CA PHE A 25 -12.52 -17.40 -0.97
C PHE A 25 -12.36 -16.62 -2.27
N GLY A 26 -11.38 -15.74 -2.37
CA GLY A 26 -11.18 -14.83 -3.49
C GLY A 26 -9.79 -14.93 -4.12
N ILE A 27 -9.41 -13.83 -4.75
CA ILE A 27 -8.18 -13.73 -5.54
C ILE A 27 -7.05 -13.00 -4.82
N LEU A 28 -7.27 -12.58 -3.57
CA LEU A 28 -6.29 -11.82 -2.79
C LEU A 28 -5.12 -12.72 -2.41
N ASN A 29 -3.89 -12.25 -2.65
CA ASN A 29 -2.67 -13.01 -2.34
C ASN A 29 -1.63 -12.22 -1.55
N SER A 30 -1.98 -10.99 -1.13
CA SER A 30 -1.08 -10.12 -0.36
C SER A 30 -1.88 -9.13 0.48
N THR A 31 -1.33 -8.73 1.62
CA THR A 31 -1.81 -7.59 2.42
C THR A 31 -0.66 -6.85 3.05
N SER A 32 -0.86 -5.57 3.36
CA SER A 32 0.05 -4.75 4.15
C SER A 32 -0.62 -4.25 5.43
N VAL A 33 0.09 -4.43 6.56
CA VAL A 33 -0.42 -4.32 7.93
C VAL A 33 0.01 -3.02 8.57
N MET A 34 -0.95 -2.25 9.08
CA MET A 34 -0.73 -1.08 9.93
C MET A 34 -0.62 -1.55 11.39
N VAL A 35 0.54 -1.43 12.00
CA VAL A 35 0.80 -1.91 13.37
C VAL A 35 0.55 -0.86 14.45
N ASN A 36 0.41 0.40 14.06
CA ASN A 36 0.19 1.53 14.98
C ASN A 36 -1.28 1.93 15.10
N THR A 37 -2.17 0.95 15.07
CA THR A 37 -3.62 1.14 15.17
C THR A 37 -4.21 0.27 16.29
N PRO A 38 -5.33 0.67 16.89
CA PRO A 38 -6.01 -0.14 17.91
C PRO A 38 -6.77 -1.34 17.31
N PHE A 39 -6.91 -1.41 15.99
CA PHE A 39 -7.69 -2.44 15.28
C PHE A 39 -6.82 -3.53 14.65
N CYS A 40 -5.48 -3.50 14.82
CA CYS A 40 -4.61 -4.56 14.32
C CYS A 40 -4.87 -5.86 15.09
N ASN A 41 -5.64 -6.76 14.49
CA ASN A 41 -6.03 -8.03 15.08
C ASN A 41 -5.02 -9.13 14.71
N TYR A 42 -4.16 -9.49 15.65
CA TYR A 42 -3.09 -10.47 15.43
C TYR A 42 -3.59 -11.91 15.32
N ASP A 43 -4.76 -12.25 15.87
CA ASP A 43 -5.34 -13.60 15.71
C ASP A 43 -5.80 -13.83 14.27
N ILE A 44 -6.50 -12.85 13.69
CA ILE A 44 -6.87 -12.87 12.26
C ILE A 44 -5.61 -12.85 11.39
N LEU A 45 -4.62 -12.05 11.74
CA LEU A 45 -3.36 -11.98 11.00
C LEU A 45 -2.64 -13.34 10.99
N GLN A 46 -2.68 -14.07 12.10
CA GLN A 46 -2.09 -15.41 12.18
C GLN A 46 -2.74 -16.40 11.20
N GLU A 47 -4.04 -16.27 10.94
CA GLU A 47 -4.70 -17.10 9.91
C GLU A 47 -4.15 -16.82 8.50
N LEU A 48 -3.87 -15.54 8.18
CA LEU A 48 -3.24 -15.16 6.91
C LEU A 48 -1.80 -15.68 6.80
N LEU A 49 -1.04 -15.60 7.88
CA LEU A 49 0.35 -16.08 7.96
C LEU A 49 0.47 -17.60 7.82
N ASN A 50 -0.56 -18.35 8.20
CA ASN A 50 -0.61 -19.81 8.05
C ASN A 50 -0.72 -20.26 6.58
N ASN A 51 -1.07 -19.35 5.65
CA ASN A 51 -1.06 -19.64 4.22
C ASN A 51 0.32 -19.28 3.62
N PRO A 52 1.15 -20.28 3.25
CA PRO A 52 2.51 -20.02 2.75
C PRO A 52 2.54 -19.29 1.39
N ASN A 53 1.41 -19.24 0.68
CA ASN A 53 1.28 -18.53 -0.59
C ASN A 53 0.72 -17.12 -0.43
N PHE A 54 0.38 -16.70 0.78
CA PHE A 54 -0.14 -15.36 1.07
C PHE A 54 0.99 -14.48 1.60
N ARG A 55 1.15 -13.31 0.99
CA ARG A 55 2.21 -12.36 1.37
C ARG A 55 1.68 -11.39 2.42
N VAL A 56 2.47 -11.17 3.46
CA VAL A 56 2.18 -10.16 4.50
C VAL A 56 3.32 -9.16 4.55
N GLY A 57 2.99 -7.89 4.37
CA GLY A 57 3.92 -6.76 4.44
C GLY A 57 3.58 -5.78 5.55
N LEU A 58 4.41 -4.75 5.67
CA LEU A 58 4.21 -3.66 6.60
C LEU A 58 3.72 -2.41 5.87
N HIS A 59 2.59 -1.86 6.32
CA HIS A 59 1.99 -0.62 5.85
C HIS A 59 2.38 0.53 6.76
N LEU A 60 3.49 1.21 6.46
CA LEU A 60 3.98 2.32 7.27
C LEU A 60 2.97 3.46 7.29
N ASN A 61 2.66 3.97 8.47
CA ASN A 61 1.65 4.99 8.65
C ASN A 61 2.13 6.13 9.53
N ILE A 62 1.94 7.36 9.03
CA ILE A 62 2.16 8.63 9.73
C ILE A 62 1.01 9.61 9.44
N PHE A 63 -0.15 9.08 9.07
CA PHE A 63 -1.29 9.89 8.62
C PHE A 63 -2.46 9.81 9.60
N GLU A 64 -2.77 8.62 10.09
CA GLU A 64 -3.85 8.34 11.01
C GLU A 64 -3.33 7.68 12.30
N PHE A 65 -4.12 7.78 13.38
CA PHE A 65 -3.79 7.22 14.70
C PHE A 65 -2.58 7.88 15.36
N LYS A 66 -1.80 7.10 16.12
CA LYS A 66 -0.72 7.61 16.99
C LYS A 66 0.62 6.98 16.67
N THR A 67 1.67 7.73 17.02
CA THR A 67 3.02 7.17 17.08
C THR A 67 3.12 6.06 18.14
N LEU A 68 3.99 5.09 17.89
CA LEU A 68 4.32 4.03 18.87
C LEU A 68 5.32 4.50 19.95
N ARG A 69 5.74 5.77 19.93
CA ARG A 69 6.66 6.31 20.93
C ARG A 69 6.03 6.31 22.31
N LYS A 70 6.74 5.74 23.28
CA LYS A 70 6.34 5.79 24.69
C LYS A 70 6.60 7.16 25.33
N ILE A 71 7.65 7.84 24.88
CA ILE A 71 8.02 9.19 25.32
C ILE A 71 7.94 10.10 24.11
N LEU A 72 7.00 11.03 24.15
CA LEU A 72 6.79 11.98 23.07
C LEU A 72 7.88 13.04 23.05
N LYS A 73 8.33 13.42 21.85
CA LYS A 73 9.32 14.47 21.65
C LYS A 73 8.61 15.83 21.69
N PRO A 74 9.04 16.76 22.55
CA PRO A 74 8.49 18.11 22.56
C PRO A 74 8.68 18.79 21.19
N ASN A 75 7.66 19.51 20.72
CA ASN A 75 7.68 20.21 19.44
C ASN A 75 7.98 19.30 18.23
N SER A 76 7.50 18.06 18.26
CA SER A 76 7.62 17.15 17.13
C SER A 76 7.06 17.78 15.84
N LYS A 77 7.71 17.48 14.70
CA LYS A 77 7.22 17.87 13.36
C LYS A 77 6.34 16.81 12.74
N LEU A 78 6.24 15.65 13.39
CA LEU A 78 5.56 14.46 12.88
C LEU A 78 4.17 14.27 13.51
N TYR A 79 4.02 14.52 14.80
CA TYR A 79 2.80 14.31 15.60
C TYR A 79 2.61 15.44 16.61
N ASP A 80 1.42 15.54 17.19
CA ASP A 80 1.07 16.51 18.22
C ASP A 80 1.49 16.09 19.65
N GLU A 81 1.08 16.86 20.66
CA GLU A 81 1.38 16.61 22.07
C GLU A 81 0.72 15.35 22.64
N HIS A 82 -0.28 14.78 21.94
CA HIS A 82 -0.94 13.51 22.28
C HIS A 82 -0.39 12.34 21.47
N GLY A 83 0.61 12.58 20.62
CA GLY A 83 1.21 11.61 19.72
C GLY A 83 0.37 11.31 18.47
N GLU A 84 -0.67 12.11 18.18
CA GLU A 84 -1.55 11.92 17.05
C GLU A 84 -0.95 12.52 15.77
N TYR A 85 -1.08 11.80 14.66
CA TYR A 85 -0.63 12.30 13.37
C TYR A 85 -1.69 13.23 12.75
N HIS A 86 -1.25 14.40 12.29
CA HIS A 86 -2.07 15.37 11.56
C HIS A 86 -1.41 15.75 10.24
N ASN A 87 -0.91 14.76 9.52
CA ASN A 87 -0.17 14.96 8.29
C ASN A 87 -1.09 14.93 7.07
N SER A 88 -0.68 15.62 6.02
CA SER A 88 -1.23 15.48 4.68
C SER A 88 -0.10 15.20 3.70
N PHE A 89 -0.40 14.61 2.55
CA PHE A 89 0.62 14.32 1.54
C PHE A 89 1.44 15.57 1.18
N GLY A 90 0.77 16.71 0.95
CA GLY A 90 1.46 17.98 0.61
C GLY A 90 2.32 18.51 1.75
N SER A 91 1.87 18.40 3.02
CA SER A 91 2.66 18.82 4.18
C SER A 91 3.89 17.95 4.36
N VAL A 92 3.76 16.64 4.22
CA VAL A 92 4.86 15.67 4.30
C VAL A 92 5.85 15.86 3.15
N LEU A 93 5.37 16.08 1.92
CA LEU A 93 6.23 16.40 0.79
C LEU A 93 7.08 17.65 1.08
N LYS A 94 6.49 18.72 1.61
CA LYS A 94 7.23 19.93 2.01
C LYS A 94 8.22 19.65 3.15
N LYS A 95 7.78 18.95 4.21
CA LYS A 95 8.62 18.59 5.36
C LYS A 95 9.74 17.63 5.00
N SER A 96 9.62 16.84 3.92
CA SER A 96 10.64 15.89 3.49
C SER A 96 11.98 16.52 3.06
N PHE A 97 12.06 17.84 2.97
CA PHE A 97 13.31 18.58 2.78
C PHE A 97 13.93 19.06 4.10
N ASN A 98 13.28 18.82 5.25
CA ASN A 98 13.79 19.20 6.57
C ASN A 98 14.47 17.99 7.22
N LYS A 99 15.74 18.16 7.61
CA LYS A 99 16.57 17.09 8.18
C LYS A 99 15.99 16.54 9.48
N GLU A 100 15.56 17.42 10.40
CA GLU A 100 15.01 17.01 11.70
C GLU A 100 13.70 16.18 11.53
N PHE A 101 12.85 16.60 10.59
CA PHE A 101 11.64 15.82 10.24
C PHE A 101 12.00 14.42 9.72
N LEU A 102 13.01 14.32 8.86
CA LEU A 102 13.45 13.02 8.30
C LEU A 102 14.07 12.13 9.39
N GLU A 103 14.82 12.70 10.33
CA GLU A 103 15.36 11.94 11.46
C GLU A 103 14.25 11.42 12.39
N GLU A 104 13.25 12.26 12.71
CA GLU A 104 12.07 11.82 13.48
C GLU A 104 11.27 10.75 12.76
N LEU A 105 11.09 10.89 11.45
CA LEU A 105 10.38 9.93 10.61
C LEU A 105 11.10 8.59 10.56
N GLU A 106 12.42 8.60 10.40
CA GLU A 106 13.22 7.37 10.39
C GLU A 106 13.07 6.60 11.72
N GLU A 107 13.13 7.32 12.85
CA GLU A 107 12.94 6.72 14.17
C GLU A 107 11.52 6.14 14.33
N ASP A 108 10.49 6.84 13.84
CA ASP A 108 9.10 6.40 13.93
C ASP A 108 8.84 5.17 13.05
N TYR A 109 9.35 5.15 11.82
CA TYR A 109 9.27 3.99 10.94
C TYR A 109 10.02 2.78 11.51
N ARG A 110 11.16 3.01 12.17
CA ARG A 110 11.89 1.96 12.88
C ARG A 110 11.03 1.31 13.96
N LEU A 111 10.33 2.11 14.78
CA LEU A 111 9.41 1.58 15.79
C LEU A 111 8.29 0.75 15.18
N GLN A 112 7.74 1.16 14.03
CA GLN A 112 6.71 0.38 13.34
C GLN A 112 7.26 -0.94 12.80
N ILE A 113 8.49 -0.97 12.27
CA ILE A 113 9.15 -2.21 11.82
C ILE A 113 9.40 -3.12 13.03
N GLU A 114 9.94 -2.59 14.12
CA GLU A 114 10.22 -3.35 15.34
C GLU A 114 8.94 -3.90 15.98
N GLU A 115 7.83 -3.16 15.91
CA GLU A 115 6.53 -3.65 16.37
C GLU A 115 6.06 -4.81 15.49
N ALA A 116 6.12 -4.67 14.15
CA ALA A 116 5.76 -5.74 13.23
C ALA A 116 6.57 -7.02 13.50
N LEU A 117 7.87 -6.91 13.72
CA LEU A 117 8.78 -8.03 13.96
C LEU A 117 8.49 -8.83 15.23
N LYS A 118 7.71 -8.29 16.17
CA LYS A 118 7.22 -9.05 17.33
C LYS A 118 6.15 -10.08 16.96
N HIS A 119 5.48 -9.88 15.82
CA HIS A 119 4.31 -10.66 15.42
C HIS A 119 4.51 -11.41 14.11
N PHE A 120 5.22 -10.79 13.15
CA PHE A 120 5.51 -11.39 11.84
C PHE A 120 6.76 -10.77 11.21
N LYS A 121 7.38 -11.47 10.26
CA LYS A 121 8.46 -10.91 9.44
C LYS A 121 7.86 -10.33 8.16
N PRO A 122 7.88 -9.00 7.96
CA PRO A 122 7.34 -8.39 6.76
C PRO A 122 8.06 -8.87 5.50
N GLN A 123 7.30 -9.27 4.47
CA GLN A 123 7.86 -9.67 3.17
C GLN A 123 8.01 -8.49 2.20
N HIS A 124 7.35 -7.37 2.52
CA HIS A 124 7.43 -6.11 1.79
C HIS A 124 7.10 -4.92 2.68
N ILE A 125 7.46 -3.73 2.21
CA ILE A 125 7.08 -2.44 2.80
C ILE A 125 6.40 -1.57 1.76
N ASP A 126 5.32 -0.94 2.18
CA ASP A 126 4.64 0.16 1.51
C ASP A 126 4.17 1.19 2.57
N SER A 127 3.22 2.06 2.27
CA SER A 127 2.70 2.99 3.28
C SER A 127 1.32 3.53 2.95
N HIS A 128 0.60 3.88 4.00
CA HIS A 128 -0.67 4.59 3.92
C HIS A 128 -0.51 5.92 3.15
N VAL A 129 -1.48 6.21 2.27
CA VAL A 129 -1.50 7.41 1.40
C VAL A 129 -0.21 7.58 0.56
N HIS A 130 0.52 6.48 0.29
CA HIS A 130 1.75 6.45 -0.53
C HIS A 130 2.89 7.37 -0.04
N MET A 131 2.96 7.68 1.26
CA MET A 131 3.96 8.58 1.83
C MET A 131 5.40 8.12 1.57
N HIS A 132 5.63 6.80 1.55
CA HIS A 132 6.94 6.23 1.23
C HIS A 132 7.44 6.57 -0.17
N ALA A 133 6.54 6.87 -1.13
CA ALA A 133 6.93 7.19 -2.51
C ALA A 133 7.68 8.53 -2.64
N ILE A 134 7.55 9.44 -1.67
CA ILE A 134 8.27 10.73 -1.66
C ILE A 134 9.78 10.46 -1.64
N PRO A 135 10.58 11.00 -2.57
CA PRO A 135 11.96 10.56 -2.80
C PRO A 135 12.87 10.58 -1.57
N ASN A 136 12.81 11.62 -0.72
CA ASN A 136 13.63 11.67 0.48
C ASN A 136 13.19 10.68 1.56
N ILE A 137 11.89 10.36 1.62
CA ILE A 137 11.33 9.33 2.50
C ILE A 137 11.65 7.94 1.94
N PHE A 138 11.59 7.76 0.62
CA PHE A 138 11.90 6.48 -0.03
C PHE A 138 13.32 5.99 0.28
N LYS A 139 14.28 6.93 0.35
CA LYS A 139 15.67 6.61 0.77
C LYS A 139 15.72 6.00 2.17
N ILE A 140 14.94 6.57 3.11
CA ILE A 140 14.83 6.07 4.49
C ILE A 140 14.21 4.67 4.49
N VAL A 141 13.11 4.50 3.76
CA VAL A 141 12.42 3.19 3.68
C VAL A 141 13.33 2.12 3.07
N CYS A 142 14.06 2.41 1.99
CA CYS A 142 15.02 1.46 1.42
C CYS A 142 16.18 1.12 2.38
N LYS A 143 16.69 2.13 3.13
CA LYS A 143 17.71 1.92 4.15
C LYS A 143 17.21 0.97 5.25
N LEU A 144 16.02 1.25 5.79
CA LEU A 144 15.40 0.43 6.84
C LEU A 144 15.04 -0.96 6.33
N ALA A 145 14.47 -1.09 5.12
CA ALA A 145 14.19 -2.38 4.50
C ALA A 145 15.45 -3.26 4.42
N LYS A 146 16.58 -2.67 4.02
CA LYS A 146 17.88 -3.37 3.98
C LYS A 146 18.39 -3.73 5.37
N GLU A 147 18.26 -2.83 6.34
CA GLU A 147 18.72 -3.03 7.72
C GLU A 147 17.97 -4.18 8.42
N TYR A 148 16.66 -4.31 8.16
CA TYR A 148 15.81 -5.34 8.77
C TYR A 148 15.57 -6.56 7.86
N ASP A 149 16.34 -6.74 6.80
CA ASP A 149 16.22 -7.86 5.85
C ASP A 149 14.81 -8.02 5.26
N ILE A 150 14.15 -6.91 4.94
CA ILE A 150 12.86 -6.90 4.24
C ILE A 150 13.15 -6.77 2.74
N PRO A 151 12.84 -7.80 1.93
CA PRO A 151 13.41 -7.91 0.59
C PRO A 151 12.76 -7.03 -0.47
N TYR A 152 11.59 -6.43 -0.20
CA TYR A 152 10.79 -5.77 -1.21
C TYR A 152 10.23 -4.43 -0.71
N VAL A 153 10.32 -3.40 -1.55
CA VAL A 153 9.68 -2.08 -1.34
C VAL A 153 8.84 -1.75 -2.57
N ARG A 154 7.56 -1.44 -2.34
CA ARG A 154 6.63 -1.04 -3.40
C ARG A 154 7.06 0.26 -4.07
N THR A 155 6.94 0.33 -5.39
CA THR A 155 7.01 1.56 -6.18
C THR A 155 5.67 1.89 -6.83
N GLN A 156 5.50 3.14 -7.30
CA GLN A 156 4.19 3.68 -7.68
C GLN A 156 4.14 4.08 -9.16
N PHE A 157 4.67 3.22 -10.06
CA PHE A 157 4.61 3.48 -11.49
C PHE A 157 3.36 2.83 -12.11
N GLU A 158 2.39 3.64 -12.50
CA GLU A 158 1.16 3.20 -13.14
C GLU A 158 1.07 3.77 -14.56
N MET A 159 0.89 2.89 -15.55
CA MET A 159 0.56 3.31 -16.92
C MET A 159 -0.91 3.70 -16.97
N PRO A 160 -1.25 4.92 -17.40
CA PRO A 160 -2.64 5.32 -17.56
C PRO A 160 -3.41 4.37 -18.49
N TYR A 161 -4.64 4.04 -18.11
CA TYR A 161 -5.49 3.14 -18.88
C TYR A 161 -6.96 3.61 -18.89
N PHE A 162 -7.72 3.06 -19.85
CA PHE A 162 -9.10 3.43 -20.06
C PHE A 162 -10.01 2.26 -19.80
N ILE A 163 -11.13 2.54 -19.14
CA ILE A 163 -12.20 1.59 -18.88
C ILE A 163 -13.39 2.01 -19.75
N PRO A 164 -13.90 1.15 -20.64
CA PRO A 164 -15.14 1.40 -21.35
C PRO A 164 -16.26 1.71 -20.35
N ASP A 165 -17.13 2.62 -20.67
CA ASP A 165 -18.32 3.01 -19.90
C ASP A 165 -18.07 3.77 -18.58
N LEU A 166 -16.82 4.04 -18.21
CA LEU A 166 -16.52 4.90 -17.06
C LEU A 166 -16.39 6.36 -17.49
N LYS A 167 -17.05 7.28 -16.76
CA LYS A 167 -16.89 8.74 -16.98
C LYS A 167 -15.47 9.19 -16.63
N MET A 168 -14.58 9.09 -17.61
CA MET A 168 -13.14 9.35 -17.44
C MET A 168 -12.83 10.77 -16.99
N PHE A 169 -13.66 11.73 -17.38
CA PHE A 169 -13.50 13.16 -17.08
C PHE A 169 -14.26 13.60 -15.81
N SER A 170 -14.51 12.69 -14.86
CA SER A 170 -14.95 13.11 -13.54
C SER A 170 -13.83 13.89 -12.83
N LYS A 171 -14.18 14.84 -11.96
CA LYS A 171 -13.22 15.62 -11.17
C LYS A 171 -12.27 14.70 -10.38
N THR A 172 -12.80 13.62 -9.80
CA THR A 172 -12.03 12.62 -9.05
C THR A 172 -11.00 11.93 -9.93
N ASN A 173 -11.39 11.45 -11.11
CA ASN A 173 -10.49 10.76 -12.03
C ASN A 173 -9.37 11.68 -12.55
N LEU A 174 -9.67 12.97 -12.77
CA LEU A 174 -8.65 13.94 -13.17
C LEU A 174 -7.63 14.18 -12.05
N ILE A 175 -8.08 14.31 -10.79
CA ILE A 175 -7.18 14.44 -9.63
C ILE A 175 -6.32 13.18 -9.49
N ASN A 176 -6.90 11.99 -9.63
CA ASN A 176 -6.16 10.73 -9.55
C ASN A 176 -5.13 10.61 -10.68
N LEU A 177 -5.44 11.08 -11.89
CA LEU A 177 -4.47 11.10 -13.00
C LEU A 177 -3.26 11.99 -12.67
N ILE A 178 -3.48 13.16 -12.04
CA ILE A 178 -2.39 14.01 -11.56
C ILE A 178 -1.55 13.27 -10.51
N LYS A 179 -2.19 12.54 -9.57
CA LYS A 179 -1.47 11.70 -8.59
C LYS A 179 -0.63 10.63 -9.28
N VAL A 180 -1.17 9.94 -10.28
CA VAL A 180 -0.44 8.95 -11.08
C VAL A 180 0.81 9.56 -11.72
N CYS A 181 0.68 10.72 -12.37
CA CYS A 181 1.82 11.41 -12.97
C CYS A 181 2.90 11.76 -11.92
N LEU A 182 2.50 12.32 -10.78
CA LEU A 182 3.40 12.68 -9.70
C LEU A 182 4.12 11.47 -9.11
N LEU A 183 3.38 10.43 -8.71
CA LEU A 183 3.92 9.23 -8.09
C LEU A 183 4.80 8.42 -9.08
N SER A 184 4.43 8.38 -10.35
CA SER A 184 5.25 7.77 -11.40
C SER A 184 6.56 8.52 -11.59
N SER A 185 6.56 9.86 -11.53
CA SER A 185 7.80 10.67 -11.59
C SER A 185 8.70 10.40 -10.39
N PHE A 186 8.14 10.26 -9.19
CA PHE A 186 8.90 9.87 -8.00
C PHE A 186 9.50 8.47 -8.15
N THR A 187 8.76 7.52 -8.71
CA THR A 187 9.27 6.16 -8.97
C THR A 187 10.52 6.18 -9.85
N LEU A 188 10.56 7.02 -10.89
CA LEU A 188 11.75 7.16 -11.74
C LEU A 188 12.98 7.63 -10.94
N ALA A 189 12.78 8.56 -9.99
CA ALA A 189 13.85 9.01 -9.09
C ALA A 189 14.25 7.94 -8.06
N ASN A 190 13.29 7.13 -7.62
CA ASN A 190 13.45 6.13 -6.56
C ASN A 190 14.13 4.83 -7.01
N LYS A 191 14.10 4.50 -8.32
CA LYS A 191 14.70 3.26 -8.85
C LYS A 191 16.17 3.07 -8.47
N LYS A 192 16.94 4.15 -8.38
CA LYS A 192 18.34 4.10 -7.97
C LYS A 192 18.54 3.63 -6.52
N GLU A 193 17.60 3.94 -5.63
CA GLU A 193 17.67 3.50 -4.23
C GLU A 193 17.38 1.99 -4.12
N ILE A 194 16.41 1.49 -4.89
CA ILE A 194 16.14 0.04 -5.01
C ILE A 194 17.41 -0.71 -5.44
N GLN A 195 18.08 -0.23 -6.50
CA GLN A 195 19.33 -0.84 -6.99
C GLN A 195 20.46 -0.74 -5.98
N LYS A 196 20.62 0.44 -5.35
CA LYS A 196 21.68 0.70 -4.35
C LYS A 196 21.62 -0.26 -3.16
N TYR A 197 20.40 -0.59 -2.69
CA TYR A 197 20.21 -1.47 -1.54
C TYR A 197 19.97 -2.93 -1.93
N GLY A 198 19.94 -3.27 -3.22
CA GLY A 198 19.69 -4.62 -3.73
C GLY A 198 18.31 -5.15 -3.36
N LEU A 199 17.29 -4.28 -3.37
CA LEU A 199 15.91 -4.62 -3.05
C LEU A 199 15.11 -5.03 -4.29
N ASN A 200 14.05 -5.80 -4.07
CA ASN A 200 13.05 -6.09 -5.09
C ASN A 200 11.93 -5.03 -5.08
N THR A 201 11.23 -4.90 -6.21
CA THR A 201 10.07 -4.01 -6.35
C THR A 201 9.17 -4.48 -7.49
N ASN A 202 7.96 -3.91 -7.58
CA ASN A 202 7.08 -4.05 -8.73
C ASN A 202 7.58 -3.21 -9.92
N ASP A 203 7.29 -3.69 -11.13
CA ASP A 203 7.50 -2.88 -12.34
C ASP A 203 6.37 -1.88 -12.54
N TYR A 204 5.13 -2.33 -12.24
CA TYR A 204 3.92 -1.54 -12.36
C TYR A 204 3.02 -1.68 -11.14
N ILE A 205 2.20 -0.64 -10.91
CA ILE A 205 1.10 -0.69 -9.96
C ILE A 205 -0.23 -0.44 -10.68
N VAL A 206 -1.33 -0.92 -10.12
CA VAL A 206 -2.70 -0.69 -10.56
C VAL A 206 -3.53 -0.33 -9.34
N GLY A 207 -4.26 0.79 -9.38
CA GLY A 207 -5.16 1.18 -8.29
C GLY A 207 -5.06 2.63 -7.86
N VAL A 208 -4.07 3.39 -8.33
CA VAL A 208 -3.96 4.83 -8.03
C VAL A 208 -4.90 5.64 -8.92
N GLN A 209 -4.94 5.35 -10.24
CA GLN A 209 -5.76 6.10 -11.19
C GLN A 209 -7.25 6.03 -10.88
N TYR A 210 -7.72 4.88 -10.46
CA TYR A 210 -9.14 4.64 -10.16
C TYR A 210 -9.40 4.37 -8.68
N THR A 211 -8.56 4.92 -7.79
CA THR A 211 -8.84 4.90 -6.34
C THR A 211 -10.29 5.31 -6.09
N SER A 212 -11.00 4.56 -5.23
CA SER A 212 -12.45 4.65 -4.97
C SER A 212 -13.35 4.15 -6.11
N ASN A 213 -12.79 3.48 -7.13
CA ASN A 213 -13.53 2.84 -8.22
C ASN A 213 -12.88 1.54 -8.68
N MET A 214 -12.15 0.88 -7.81
CA MET A 214 -11.45 -0.38 -8.11
C MET A 214 -12.43 -1.56 -8.08
N ASP A 215 -13.11 -1.79 -9.19
CA ASP A 215 -13.98 -2.96 -9.39
C ASP A 215 -13.36 -4.00 -10.32
N THR A 216 -14.08 -5.08 -10.56
CA THR A 216 -13.70 -6.19 -11.47
C THR A 216 -13.20 -5.70 -12.83
N ASN A 217 -13.89 -4.72 -13.44
CA ASN A 217 -13.51 -4.19 -14.74
C ASN A 217 -12.23 -3.35 -14.63
N THR A 218 -12.15 -2.51 -13.61
CA THR A 218 -10.97 -1.66 -13.35
C THR A 218 -9.73 -2.49 -13.14
N LEU A 219 -9.80 -3.55 -12.33
CA LEU A 219 -8.73 -4.51 -12.15
C LEU A 219 -8.33 -5.17 -13.47
N TYR A 220 -9.28 -5.68 -14.23
CA TYR A 220 -9.00 -6.35 -15.50
C TYR A 220 -8.29 -5.42 -16.51
N TYR A 221 -8.83 -4.21 -16.73
CA TYR A 221 -8.23 -3.27 -17.67
C TYR A 221 -6.90 -2.71 -17.17
N GLY A 222 -6.76 -2.50 -15.87
CA GLY A 222 -5.52 -2.08 -15.23
C GLY A 222 -4.41 -3.10 -15.43
N TYR A 223 -4.66 -4.38 -15.14
CA TYR A 223 -3.72 -5.45 -15.43
C TYR A 223 -3.42 -5.58 -16.91
N ARG A 224 -4.42 -5.53 -17.77
CA ARG A 224 -4.22 -5.58 -19.22
C ARG A 224 -3.28 -4.48 -19.74
N ALA A 225 -3.35 -3.29 -19.18
CA ALA A 225 -2.50 -2.17 -19.57
C ALA A 225 -1.08 -2.27 -18.98
N ASN A 226 -0.97 -2.78 -17.76
CA ASN A 226 0.25 -2.75 -16.95
C ASN A 226 0.99 -4.09 -16.87
N SER A 227 0.38 -5.22 -17.32
CA SER A 227 1.05 -6.53 -17.36
C SER A 227 1.70 -6.75 -18.72
N LYS A 228 3.01 -6.57 -18.82
CA LYS A 228 3.77 -6.80 -20.06
C LYS A 228 4.93 -7.74 -19.81
N ASN A 229 5.04 -8.79 -20.64
CA ASN A 229 6.28 -9.56 -20.88
C ASN A 229 7.03 -9.98 -19.59
N GLY A 230 6.36 -10.70 -18.69
CA GLY A 230 6.99 -11.26 -17.48
C GLY A 230 7.28 -10.24 -16.37
N ARG A 231 6.85 -8.99 -16.50
CA ARG A 231 7.00 -7.95 -15.49
C ARG A 231 6.03 -8.15 -14.33
N LEU A 232 6.45 -7.75 -13.13
CA LEU A 232 5.66 -7.83 -11.93
C LEU A 232 4.71 -6.65 -11.84
N THR A 233 3.40 -6.93 -11.86
CA THR A 233 2.36 -5.93 -11.62
C THR A 233 1.70 -6.20 -10.28
N GLU A 234 1.58 -5.16 -9.47
CA GLU A 234 0.89 -5.17 -8.20
C GLU A 234 -0.40 -4.34 -8.29
N ALA A 235 -1.55 -4.91 -7.93
CA ALA A 235 -2.77 -4.14 -7.72
C ALA A 235 -2.95 -3.86 -6.23
N LEU A 236 -3.38 -2.65 -5.90
CA LEU A 236 -3.74 -2.26 -4.55
C LEU A 236 -5.23 -1.97 -4.44
N LEU A 237 -5.83 -2.46 -3.36
CA LEU A 237 -7.23 -2.29 -3.02
C LEU A 237 -7.38 -2.03 -1.52
N HIS A 238 -8.54 -1.50 -1.12
CA HIS A 238 -8.87 -1.18 0.28
C HIS A 238 -10.22 -1.84 0.64
N PRO A 239 -10.30 -3.17 0.66
CA PRO A 239 -11.57 -3.87 0.84
C PRO A 239 -12.12 -3.70 2.26
N THR A 240 -13.45 -3.62 2.38
CA THR A 240 -14.15 -3.63 3.67
C THR A 240 -15.50 -4.35 3.57
N GLN A 241 -15.93 -4.99 4.63
CA GLN A 241 -17.30 -5.51 4.76
C GLN A 241 -18.33 -4.43 5.15
N ASN A 242 -17.88 -3.21 5.45
CA ASN A 242 -18.75 -2.11 5.78
C ASN A 242 -19.47 -1.57 4.54
N GLN A 243 -20.76 -1.94 4.41
CA GLN A 243 -21.60 -1.56 3.26
C GLN A 243 -21.87 -0.05 3.15
N GLN A 244 -21.65 0.73 4.20
CA GLN A 244 -21.78 2.19 4.16
C GLN A 244 -20.61 2.82 3.39
N LYS A 245 -19.43 2.18 3.40
CA LYS A 245 -18.26 2.54 2.59
C LYS A 245 -18.38 1.90 1.20
N LYS A 246 -19.32 2.37 0.38
CA LYS A 246 -19.73 1.74 -0.89
C LYS A 246 -18.60 1.38 -1.82
N ASP A 247 -17.61 2.26 -1.98
CA ASP A 247 -16.49 2.05 -2.90
C ASP A 247 -15.59 0.91 -2.40
N ASN A 248 -15.18 0.93 -1.14
CA ASN A 248 -14.36 -0.13 -0.53
C ASN A 248 -15.12 -1.47 -0.42
N TYR A 249 -16.44 -1.44 -0.17
CA TYR A 249 -17.28 -2.64 -0.20
C TYR A 249 -17.35 -3.24 -1.62
N LYS A 250 -17.38 -2.41 -2.65
CA LYS A 250 -17.32 -2.84 -4.06
C LYS A 250 -15.97 -3.48 -4.40
N GLU A 251 -14.87 -2.94 -3.86
CA GLU A 251 -13.54 -3.55 -3.96
C GLU A 251 -13.51 -4.94 -3.32
N TYR A 252 -14.12 -5.11 -2.14
CA TYR A 252 -14.25 -6.40 -1.48
C TYR A 252 -15.01 -7.42 -2.34
N LEU A 253 -16.17 -7.05 -2.89
CA LEU A 253 -16.95 -7.93 -3.78
C LEU A 253 -16.18 -8.31 -5.05
N SER A 254 -15.36 -7.39 -5.58
CA SER A 254 -14.52 -7.65 -6.75
C SER A 254 -13.43 -8.67 -6.48
N LEU A 255 -12.89 -8.69 -5.26
CA LEU A 255 -11.90 -9.70 -4.86
C LEU A 255 -12.48 -11.11 -4.74
N LEU A 256 -13.79 -11.24 -4.55
CA LEU A 256 -14.52 -12.52 -4.51
C LEU A 256 -15.03 -13.00 -5.88
N ASP A 257 -14.80 -12.22 -6.95
CA ASP A 257 -15.31 -12.55 -8.31
C ASP A 257 -14.45 -13.62 -9.00
N GLU A 258 -14.90 -14.86 -8.97
CA GLU A 258 -14.23 -15.99 -9.64
C GLU A 258 -14.04 -15.77 -11.16
N LYS A 259 -14.96 -15.04 -11.83
CA LYS A 259 -14.84 -14.73 -13.26
C LYS A 259 -13.67 -13.80 -13.54
N LEU A 260 -13.37 -12.91 -12.60
CA LEU A 260 -12.20 -12.04 -12.66
C LEU A 260 -10.92 -12.88 -12.59
N LEU A 261 -10.83 -13.81 -11.65
CA LEU A 261 -9.68 -14.72 -11.53
C LEU A 261 -9.40 -15.43 -12.85
N LEU A 262 -10.42 -16.03 -13.46
CA LEU A 262 -10.28 -16.72 -14.76
C LEU A 262 -9.83 -15.79 -15.90
N LYS A 263 -10.31 -14.54 -15.91
CA LYS A 263 -9.87 -13.52 -16.89
C LYS A 263 -8.42 -13.11 -16.69
N LEU A 264 -8.00 -12.90 -15.43
CA LEU A 264 -6.62 -12.53 -15.08
C LEU A 264 -5.66 -13.68 -15.41
N GLN A 265 -5.98 -14.92 -15.07
CA GLN A 265 -5.17 -16.10 -15.43
C GLN A 265 -4.94 -16.19 -16.93
N LYS A 266 -6.00 -16.04 -17.75
CA LYS A 266 -5.89 -16.01 -19.22
C LYS A 266 -5.04 -14.85 -19.74
N LEU A 267 -5.02 -13.72 -19.04
CA LEU A 267 -4.22 -12.56 -19.43
C LEU A 267 -2.73 -12.78 -19.14
N LEU A 268 -2.41 -13.46 -18.05
CA LEU A 268 -1.05 -13.71 -17.56
C LEU A 268 -0.36 -14.90 -18.26
N LEU A 269 -1.12 -15.79 -18.90
CA LEU A 269 -0.61 -16.91 -19.69
C LEU A 269 -0.26 -16.50 -21.13
N ARG A 270 -0.51 -15.26 -21.52
CA ARG A 270 -0.14 -14.67 -22.82
C ARG A 270 1.11 -13.83 -22.70
#